data_817cc72a4b2d58536131ef3df4572672
#
_entry.id   817cc72a4b2d58536131ef3df4572672
#
_cell.length_a   1.000
_cell.length_b   1.000
_cell.length_c   1.000
_cell.angle_alpha   90.00
_cell.angle_beta   90.00
_cell.angle_gamma   90.00
#
_symmetry.space_group_name_H-M   'P 1'
#
loop_
_entity.id
_entity.type
_entity.pdbx_description
1 polymer ?
#
loop_
_entity_poly.entity_id
_entity_poly.type
_entity_poly.pdbx_seq_one_letter_code
_entity_poly.pdbx_strand_id
1 'polypeptide(L)'
;MGYRKIYLAIDCKSDEEAAQVQKIAEDVSMSFDISASQIIEYYPMIKKNKGTIKVAVKTLIQEKFKGVGKVVAYLMQNIKR
;
A
#
# COMPACT_ATOMS: atom_id res chain seq x y z
N MET A 1 -13.20 13.97 13.91
CA MET A 1 -13.25 13.40 12.55
C MET A 1 -13.47 11.89 12.65
N GLY A 2 -14.33 11.34 11.82
CA GLY A 2 -14.67 9.94 11.86
C GLY A 2 -14.21 9.17 10.64
N TYR A 3 -14.24 7.86 10.76
CA TYR A 3 -13.93 6.96 9.64
C TYR A 3 -15.05 6.99 8.61
N ARG A 4 -14.68 7.03 7.35
CA ARG A 4 -15.61 6.96 6.22
C ARG A 4 -15.20 5.83 5.30
N LYS A 5 -16.16 5.08 4.79
CA LYS A 5 -15.88 4.01 3.84
C LYS A 5 -15.53 4.59 2.48
N ILE A 6 -14.47 4.05 1.90
CA ILE A 6 -14.11 4.31 0.50
C ILE A 6 -14.05 2.97 -0.22
N TYR A 7 -14.22 3.00 -1.52
CA TYR A 7 -14.18 1.80 -2.34
C TYR A 7 -12.98 1.84 -3.26
N LEU A 8 -12.16 0.81 -3.22
CA LEU A 8 -10.97 0.66 -4.05
C LEU A 8 -11.23 -0.36 -5.14
N ALA A 9 -10.70 -0.08 -6.33
CA ALA A 9 -10.73 -1.04 -7.43
C ALA A 9 -9.57 -2.02 -7.28
N ILE A 10 -9.87 -3.24 -6.83
CA ILE A 10 -8.91 -4.31 -6.65
C ILE A 10 -9.38 -5.52 -7.44
N ASP A 11 -8.47 -6.17 -8.14
CA ASP A 11 -8.78 -7.37 -8.91
C ASP A 11 -9.12 -8.52 -7.96
N CYS A 12 -10.39 -8.95 -7.99
CA CYS A 12 -10.91 -9.99 -7.13
C CYS A 12 -11.57 -11.09 -7.96
N LYS A 13 -11.43 -12.31 -7.51
CA LYS A 13 -11.98 -13.49 -8.20
C LYS A 13 -13.48 -13.68 -7.94
N SER A 14 -13.98 -13.13 -6.85
CA SER A 14 -15.38 -13.30 -6.44
C SER A 14 -15.79 -12.17 -5.51
N ASP A 15 -17.10 -12.04 -5.28
CA ASP A 15 -17.64 -11.06 -4.32
C ASP A 15 -17.23 -11.40 -2.90
N GLU A 16 -17.09 -12.68 -2.59
CA GLU A 16 -16.64 -13.14 -1.28
C GLU A 16 -15.20 -12.71 -1.00
N GLU A 17 -14.33 -12.86 -2.00
CA GLU A 17 -12.94 -12.41 -1.90
C GLU A 17 -12.88 -10.89 -1.74
N ALA A 18 -13.69 -10.15 -2.48
CA ALA A 18 -13.79 -8.69 -2.35
C ALA A 18 -14.20 -8.28 -0.94
N ALA A 19 -15.18 -8.98 -0.34
CA ALA A 19 -15.62 -8.71 1.02
C ALA A 19 -14.51 -8.97 2.05
N GLN A 20 -13.74 -10.02 1.87
CA GLN A 20 -12.59 -10.33 2.74
C GLN A 20 -11.52 -9.25 2.65
N VAL A 21 -11.17 -8.83 1.43
CA VAL A 21 -10.16 -7.80 1.21
C VAL A 21 -10.61 -6.46 1.79
N GLN A 22 -11.89 -6.12 1.63
CA GLN A 22 -12.44 -4.88 2.21
C GLN A 22 -12.28 -4.87 3.74
N LYS A 23 -12.59 -5.98 4.38
CA LYS A 23 -12.47 -6.12 5.84
C LYS A 23 -11.02 -5.99 6.29
N ILE A 24 -10.10 -6.64 5.57
CA ILE A 24 -8.66 -6.56 5.87
C ILE A 24 -8.16 -5.13 5.70
N ALA A 25 -8.56 -4.46 4.63
CA ALA A 25 -8.14 -3.09 4.36
C ALA A 25 -8.64 -2.13 5.45
N GLU A 26 -9.88 -2.28 5.89
CA GLU A 26 -10.44 -1.50 6.99
C GLU A 26 -9.65 -1.71 8.28
N ASP A 27 -9.37 -2.96 8.62
CA ASP A 27 -8.63 -3.31 9.83
C ASP A 27 -7.20 -2.74 9.81
N VAL A 28 -6.50 -2.90 8.70
CA VAL A 28 -5.15 -2.35 8.54
C VAL A 28 -5.16 -0.84 8.65
N SER A 29 -6.09 -0.18 7.97
CA SER A 29 -6.22 1.27 7.99
C SER A 29 -6.43 1.81 9.40
N MET A 30 -7.31 1.18 10.16
CA MET A 30 -7.61 1.59 11.54
C MET A 30 -6.45 1.25 12.49
N SER A 31 -5.82 0.10 12.32
CA SER A 31 -4.72 -0.34 13.19
C SER A 31 -3.47 0.51 13.05
N PHE A 32 -3.22 1.04 11.84
CA PHE A 32 -2.04 1.86 11.56
C PHE A 32 -2.36 3.36 11.54
N ASP A 33 -3.58 3.76 11.94
CA ASP A 33 -4.00 5.15 12.00
C ASP A 33 -3.73 5.91 10.69
N ILE A 34 -3.99 5.26 9.56
CA ILE A 34 -3.79 5.88 8.25
C ILE A 34 -4.86 6.93 8.03
N SER A 35 -4.45 8.16 7.76
CA SER A 35 -5.37 9.26 7.51
C SER A 35 -5.40 9.66 6.04
N ALA A 36 -6.56 10.15 5.59
CA ALA A 36 -6.71 10.65 4.23
C ALA A 36 -5.77 11.81 3.93
N SER A 37 -5.54 12.67 4.92
CA SER A 37 -4.62 13.81 4.79
C SER A 37 -3.21 13.36 4.47
N GLN A 38 -2.73 12.31 5.13
CA GLN A 38 -1.40 11.75 4.85
C GLN A 38 -1.31 11.15 3.46
N ILE A 39 -2.35 10.43 3.04
CA ILE A 39 -2.39 9.83 1.70
C ILE A 39 -2.32 10.93 0.63
N ILE A 40 -3.10 11.99 0.79
CA ILE A 40 -3.11 13.12 -0.14
C ILE A 40 -1.76 13.82 -0.16
N GLU A 41 -1.15 14.03 1.01
CA GLU A 41 0.15 14.69 1.13
C GLU A 41 1.27 13.92 0.43
N TYR A 42 1.31 12.60 0.60
CA TYR A 42 2.38 11.77 0.04
C TYR A 42 2.13 11.30 -1.39
N TYR A 43 0.92 11.48 -1.90
CA TYR A 43 0.58 11.01 -3.23
C TYR A 43 1.48 11.54 -4.35
N PRO A 44 1.87 12.83 -4.39
CA PRO A 44 2.76 13.32 -5.44
C PRO A 44 4.10 12.59 -5.47
N MET A 45 4.67 12.29 -4.31
CA MET A 45 5.91 11.52 -4.21
C MET A 45 5.72 10.08 -4.67
N ILE A 46 4.62 9.45 -4.27
CA ILE A 46 4.28 8.08 -4.68
C ILE A 46 4.10 8.01 -6.19
N LYS A 47 3.39 8.96 -6.78
CA LYS A 47 3.15 9.04 -8.21
C LYS A 47 4.47 9.19 -8.98
N LYS A 48 5.36 10.04 -8.49
CA LYS A 48 6.67 10.27 -9.09
C LYS A 48 7.55 9.02 -9.08
N ASN A 49 7.40 8.18 -8.06
CA ASN A 49 8.22 6.99 -7.85
C ASN A 49 7.44 5.69 -8.07
N LYS A 50 6.39 5.75 -8.87
CA LYS A 50 5.45 4.63 -9.05
C LYS A 50 6.13 3.33 -9.46
N GLY A 51 7.05 3.39 -10.40
CA GLY A 51 7.78 2.22 -10.86
C GLY A 51 8.68 1.62 -9.78
N THR A 52 9.41 2.47 -9.07
CA THR A 52 10.29 2.04 -7.97
C THR A 52 9.50 1.36 -6.86
N ILE A 53 8.39 1.98 -6.45
CA ILE A 53 7.53 1.45 -5.40
C ILE A 53 6.89 0.13 -5.84
N LYS A 54 6.44 0.03 -7.08
CA LYS A 54 5.87 -1.19 -7.64
C LYS A 54 6.85 -2.36 -7.55
N VAL A 55 8.11 -2.15 -7.94
CA VAL A 55 9.15 -3.17 -7.85
C VAL A 55 9.37 -3.60 -6.40
N ALA A 56 9.47 -2.64 -5.49
CA ALA A 56 9.67 -2.91 -4.07
C ALA A 56 8.53 -3.76 -3.48
N VAL A 57 7.29 -3.38 -3.75
CA VAL A 57 6.12 -4.09 -3.25
C VAL A 57 6.07 -5.51 -3.81
N LYS A 58 6.28 -5.66 -5.12
CA LYS A 58 6.28 -6.99 -5.74
C LYS A 58 7.37 -7.89 -5.18
N THR A 59 8.57 -7.35 -4.97
CA THR A 59 9.68 -8.11 -4.40
C THR A 59 9.35 -8.58 -2.99
N LEU A 60 8.79 -7.71 -2.15
CA LEU A 60 8.37 -8.08 -0.80
C LEU A 60 7.35 -9.22 -0.82
N ILE A 61 6.36 -9.14 -1.69
CA ILE A 61 5.31 -10.16 -1.79
C ILE A 61 5.89 -11.50 -2.28
N GLN A 62 6.72 -11.46 -3.33
CA GLN A 62 7.32 -12.67 -3.90
C GLN A 62 8.23 -13.39 -2.91
N GLU A 63 8.98 -12.67 -2.12
CA GLU A 63 9.90 -13.23 -1.13
C GLU A 63 9.25 -13.42 0.24
N LYS A 64 7.95 -13.28 0.33
CA LYS A 64 7.18 -13.44 1.59
C LYS A 64 7.77 -12.62 2.74
N PHE A 65 8.16 -11.38 2.43
CA PHE A 65 8.71 -10.40 3.36
C PHE A 65 10.07 -10.78 3.96
N LYS A 66 10.78 -11.75 3.38
CA LYS A 66 12.10 -12.15 3.88
C LYS A 66 13.20 -11.15 3.54
N GLY A 67 13.05 -10.40 2.47
CA GLY A 67 14.05 -9.45 2.00
C GLY A 67 13.76 -8.00 2.38
N VAL A 68 13.12 -7.74 3.51
CA VAL A 68 12.70 -6.38 3.90
C VAL A 68 13.88 -5.41 3.93
N GLY A 69 15.02 -5.80 4.50
CA GLY A 69 16.19 -4.94 4.57
C GLY A 69 16.71 -4.53 3.19
N LYS A 70 16.74 -5.48 2.25
CA LYS A 70 17.17 -5.20 0.87
C LYS A 70 16.20 -4.27 0.15
N VAL A 71 14.91 -4.46 0.36
CA VAL A 71 13.88 -3.63 -0.24
C VAL A 71 13.94 -2.21 0.30
N VAL A 72 14.14 -2.05 1.60
CA VAL A 72 14.30 -0.73 2.22
C VAL A 72 15.53 -0.02 1.64
N ALA A 73 16.66 -0.71 1.51
CA ALA A 73 17.86 -0.15 0.91
C ALA A 73 17.63 0.27 -0.55
N TYR A 74 16.95 -0.57 -1.32
CA TYR A 74 16.58 -0.25 -2.70
C TYR A 74 15.72 1.03 -2.78
N LEU A 75 14.71 1.14 -1.92
CA LEU A 75 13.84 2.32 -1.88
C LEU A 75 14.63 3.57 -1.52
N MET A 76 15.50 3.49 -0.51
CA MET A 76 16.30 4.64 -0.08
C MET A 76 17.22 5.15 -1.18
N GLN A 77 17.76 4.25 -2.01
CA GLN A 77 18.65 4.61 -3.12
C GLN A 77 17.90 5.14 -4.33
N ASN A 78 16.67 4.70 -4.57
CA ASN A 78 15.97 4.95 -5.83
C ASN A 78 14.77 5.89 -5.71
N ILE A 79 14.30 6.20 -4.51
CA ILE A 79 13.20 7.14 -4.32
C ILE A 79 13.69 8.57 -4.57
N LYS A 80 12.98 9.26 -5.45
CA LYS A 80 13.22 10.68 -5.76
C LYS A 80 12.20 11.52 -5.03
N ARG A 81 12.68 12.57 -4.41
CA ARG A 81 11.85 13.53 -3.69
C ARG A 81 11.51 14.74 -4.54
#